data_1c8c34f86251393413887fbe34db7d3e
#
_entry.id   1c8c34f86251393413887fbe34db7d3e
#
_cell.length_a   1.000
_cell.length_b   1.000
_cell.length_c   1.000
_cell.angle_alpha   90.00
_cell.angle_beta   90.00
_cell.angle_gamma   90.00
#
_symmetry.space_group_name_H-M   'P 1'
#
loop_
_entity.id
_entity.type
_entity.pdbx_description
1 polymer ?
#
loop_
_entity_poly.entity_id
_entity_poly.type
_entity_poly.pdbx_seq_one_letter_code
_entity_poly.pdbx_strand_id
1 'polypeptide(L)'
;MENIESNSNLTFESIKIGLASPEQIREWSYGEVKKPETINYRTLKPEKDGLFCEKIFGPQKDWECHCGKYKRIRYKGKVCERCGVEITRAKVRRERMGHIELATPVSHIWYFKGIPSRMGLILDVSPRDLEKVLYFAKHIVIDPGDTPLEKYQTLDEKDYEEYRLRYEDDFKAGMGAEAIKELLAEIDLKQSFDDDDDLGFGTPAIPEGEPVPEEEGMFESNTVVDTLEGFGLEDENGEAIASENEEM
;
A
#
# COMPACT_ATOMS: atom_id res chain seq x y z
N MET A 1 28.12 -2.87 -21.42
CA MET A 1 26.98 -2.31 -22.17
C MET A 1 26.21 -3.50 -22.69
N GLU A 2 25.33 -4.02 -21.86
CA GLU A 2 24.43 -5.10 -22.28
C GLU A 2 23.17 -4.44 -22.83
N ASN A 3 22.92 -4.71 -24.10
CA ASN A 3 21.69 -4.37 -24.78
C ASN A 3 20.57 -5.18 -24.11
N ILE A 4 19.72 -4.52 -23.35
CA ILE A 4 18.41 -5.08 -23.01
C ILE A 4 17.58 -4.96 -24.30
N GLU A 5 17.73 -5.95 -25.17
CA GLU A 5 16.77 -6.20 -26.22
C GLU A 5 15.44 -6.51 -25.51
N SER A 6 14.42 -5.77 -25.86
CA SER A 6 13.05 -5.98 -25.42
C SER A 6 12.60 -7.37 -25.88
N ASN A 7 12.79 -8.37 -25.02
CA ASN A 7 12.33 -9.72 -25.29
C ASN A 7 10.80 -9.74 -25.09
N SER A 8 10.10 -9.57 -26.21
CA SER A 8 8.63 -9.53 -26.29
C SER A 8 7.95 -10.89 -26.05
N ASN A 9 8.70 -11.92 -25.62
CA ASN A 9 8.20 -13.27 -25.40
C ASN A 9 8.57 -13.81 -24.00
N LEU A 10 8.36 -12.99 -22.96
CA LEU A 10 8.40 -13.49 -21.59
C LEU A 10 7.16 -14.34 -21.36
N THR A 11 7.27 -15.65 -21.55
CA THR A 11 6.26 -16.60 -21.09
C THR A 11 6.45 -16.83 -19.60
N PHE A 12 5.36 -16.68 -18.83
CA PHE A 12 5.35 -16.97 -17.39
C PHE A 12 4.26 -18.00 -17.11
N GLU A 13 4.52 -18.90 -16.16
CA GLU A 13 3.57 -19.93 -15.74
C GLU A 13 2.57 -19.41 -14.71
N SER A 14 2.98 -18.45 -13.88
CA SER A 14 2.12 -17.92 -12.83
C SER A 14 2.44 -16.45 -12.52
N ILE A 15 1.45 -15.76 -11.97
CA ILE A 15 1.58 -14.40 -11.44
C ILE A 15 1.27 -14.44 -9.95
N LYS A 16 2.19 -13.92 -9.14
CA LYS A 16 1.98 -13.74 -7.70
C LYS A 16 1.75 -12.27 -7.38
N ILE A 17 0.60 -11.98 -6.77
CA ILE A 17 0.26 -10.64 -6.26
C ILE A 17 0.50 -10.62 -4.76
N GLY A 18 1.25 -9.63 -4.28
CA GLY A 18 1.55 -9.47 -2.87
C GLY A 18 1.83 -8.01 -2.51
N LEU A 19 2.01 -7.75 -1.22
CA LEU A 19 2.42 -6.44 -0.73
C LEU A 19 3.94 -6.32 -0.76
N ALA A 20 4.44 -5.15 -1.15
CA ALA A 20 5.84 -4.83 -1.03
C ALA A 20 6.18 -4.44 0.41
N SER A 21 7.33 -4.89 0.92
CA SER A 21 7.83 -4.43 2.20
C SER A 21 8.32 -2.97 2.11
N PRO A 22 8.42 -2.24 3.24
CA PRO A 22 9.01 -0.89 3.25
C PRO A 22 10.42 -0.86 2.67
N GLU A 23 11.22 -1.90 2.91
CA GLU A 23 12.58 -2.03 2.39
C GLU A 23 12.58 -2.15 0.86
N GLN A 24 11.69 -2.97 0.30
CA GLN A 24 11.53 -3.10 -1.16
C GLN A 24 11.10 -1.77 -1.79
N ILE A 25 10.19 -1.02 -1.15
CA ILE A 25 9.75 0.28 -1.65
C ILE A 25 10.92 1.27 -1.67
N ARG A 26 11.76 1.28 -0.61
CA ARG A 26 12.96 2.13 -0.56
C ARG A 26 13.98 1.73 -1.63
N GLU A 27 14.16 0.44 -1.90
CA GLU A 27 15.04 -0.06 -2.96
C GLU A 27 14.58 0.38 -4.36
N TRP A 28 13.28 0.36 -4.62
CA TRP A 28 12.74 0.84 -5.90
C TRP A 28 12.71 2.35 -6.04
N SER A 29 12.81 3.08 -4.93
CA SER A 29 12.65 4.53 -4.89
C SER A 29 13.91 5.26 -5.32
N TYR A 30 13.73 6.31 -6.11
CA TYR A 30 14.79 7.25 -6.48
C TYR A 30 15.00 8.37 -5.45
N GLY A 31 14.17 8.44 -4.43
CA GLY A 31 14.30 9.39 -3.34
C GLY A 31 13.01 9.65 -2.58
N GLU A 32 13.15 10.30 -1.44
CA GLU A 32 12.06 10.65 -0.53
C GLU A 32 11.42 11.98 -0.94
N VAL A 33 10.10 11.99 -1.02
CA VAL A 33 9.28 13.20 -1.19
C VAL A 33 9.00 13.78 0.19
N LYS A 34 9.58 14.96 0.48
CA LYS A 34 9.51 15.62 1.81
C LYS A 34 8.47 16.72 1.90
N LYS A 35 7.99 17.20 0.76
CA LYS A 35 7.12 18.36 0.67
C LYS A 35 5.86 18.05 -0.15
N PRO A 36 4.71 18.60 0.25
CA PRO A 36 3.46 18.41 -0.49
C PRO A 36 3.37 19.26 -1.78
N GLU A 37 4.28 20.21 -1.96
CA GLU A 37 4.26 21.10 -3.11
C GLU A 37 4.48 20.33 -4.40
N THR A 38 3.77 20.74 -5.45
CA THR A 38 3.83 20.15 -6.79
C THR A 38 4.66 21.03 -7.73
N ILE A 39 4.08 22.13 -8.17
CA ILE A 39 4.63 23.06 -9.15
C ILE A 39 4.61 24.47 -8.57
N ASN A 40 5.68 25.21 -8.77
CA ASN A 40 5.72 26.63 -8.45
C ASN A 40 4.84 27.39 -9.44
N TYR A 41 3.80 28.06 -8.93
CA TYR A 41 2.81 28.78 -9.75
C TYR A 41 3.43 29.93 -10.58
N ARG A 42 4.54 30.50 -10.13
CA ARG A 42 5.23 31.62 -10.80
C ARG A 42 6.15 31.14 -11.91
N THR A 43 6.91 30.07 -11.66
CA THR A 43 7.94 29.59 -12.60
C THR A 43 7.45 28.43 -13.45
N LEU A 44 6.30 27.83 -13.10
CA LEU A 44 5.71 26.61 -13.69
C LEU A 44 6.67 25.40 -13.70
N LYS A 45 7.66 25.42 -12.78
CA LYS A 45 8.61 24.32 -12.61
C LYS A 45 8.29 23.54 -11.35
N PRO A 46 8.57 22.22 -11.34
CA PRO A 46 8.40 21.39 -10.14
C PRO A 46 9.24 21.91 -8.97
N GLU A 47 8.63 21.91 -7.80
CA GLU A 47 9.35 22.23 -6.56
C GLU A 47 10.32 21.09 -6.19
N LYS A 48 11.45 21.49 -5.63
CA LYS A 48 12.46 20.55 -5.14
C LYS A 48 11.92 19.78 -3.93
N ASP A 49 12.17 18.48 -3.92
CA ASP A 49 11.73 17.53 -2.89
C ASP A 49 10.20 17.43 -2.74
N GLY A 50 9.45 17.96 -3.72
CA GLY A 50 8.00 17.88 -3.82
C GLY A 50 7.52 16.67 -4.63
N LEU A 51 6.21 16.57 -4.80
CA LEU A 51 5.54 15.44 -5.49
C LEU A 51 5.92 15.30 -6.97
N PHE A 52 6.44 16.35 -7.62
CA PHE A 52 6.91 16.32 -9.01
C PHE A 52 8.41 16.62 -9.16
N CYS A 53 9.19 16.47 -8.09
CA CYS A 53 10.61 16.78 -8.05
C CYS A 53 11.38 16.12 -9.21
N GLU A 54 12.09 16.93 -9.99
CA GLU A 54 12.89 16.44 -11.12
C GLU A 54 14.12 15.64 -10.68
N LYS A 55 14.62 15.86 -9.46
CA LYS A 55 15.73 15.09 -8.90
C LYS A 55 15.31 13.64 -8.62
N ILE A 56 14.08 13.43 -8.16
CA ILE A 56 13.55 12.11 -7.80
C ILE A 56 13.04 11.41 -9.07
N PHE A 57 12.13 12.06 -9.80
CA PHE A 57 11.39 11.45 -10.90
C PHE A 57 12.03 11.64 -12.28
N GLY A 58 12.99 12.54 -12.41
CA GLY A 58 13.62 12.86 -13.68
C GLY A 58 13.18 14.20 -14.26
N PRO A 59 13.84 14.63 -15.37
CA PRO A 59 13.63 15.93 -15.99
C PRO A 59 12.25 16.03 -16.67
N GLN A 60 11.69 17.24 -16.76
CA GLN A 60 10.45 17.50 -17.50
C GLN A 60 10.65 17.49 -19.02
N LYS A 61 11.84 17.89 -19.47
CA LYS A 61 12.20 17.92 -20.89
C LYS A 61 13.37 16.99 -21.17
N ASP A 62 13.36 16.36 -22.34
CA ASP A 62 14.43 15.48 -22.75
C ASP A 62 15.79 16.18 -22.71
N TRP A 63 16.74 15.55 -22.03
CA TRP A 63 18.14 15.97 -21.98
C TRP A 63 18.38 17.37 -21.36
N GLU A 64 17.43 17.90 -20.60
CA GLU A 64 17.54 19.19 -19.94
C GLU A 64 17.46 19.03 -18.41
N CYS A 65 18.39 19.60 -17.66
CA CYS A 65 18.31 19.64 -16.21
C CYS A 65 17.45 20.81 -15.72
N HIS A 66 16.94 20.74 -14.49
CA HIS A 66 16.06 21.76 -13.89
C HIS A 66 16.63 23.19 -13.97
N CYS A 67 17.92 23.36 -13.68
CA CYS A 67 18.58 24.69 -13.68
C CYS A 67 18.98 25.17 -15.08
N GLY A 68 18.82 24.35 -16.12
CA GLY A 68 19.17 24.71 -17.50
C GLY A 68 20.67 24.73 -17.83
N LYS A 69 21.54 24.29 -16.91
CA LYS A 69 23.00 24.22 -17.16
C LYS A 69 23.34 23.24 -18.28
N TYR A 70 22.66 22.11 -18.32
CA TYR A 70 22.81 21.07 -19.33
C TYR A 70 21.50 20.92 -20.11
N LYS A 71 21.59 20.96 -21.47
CA LYS A 71 20.41 20.95 -22.38
C LYS A 71 20.58 20.06 -23.60
N ARG A 72 21.61 19.23 -23.65
CA ARG A 72 21.90 18.45 -24.87
C ARG A 72 22.17 16.98 -24.55
N ILE A 73 21.84 16.12 -25.52
CA ILE A 73 22.01 14.65 -25.45
C ILE A 73 23.44 14.21 -25.13
N ARG A 74 24.46 15.00 -25.49
CA ARG A 74 25.87 14.70 -25.20
C ARG A 74 26.17 14.53 -23.71
N TYR A 75 25.29 15.02 -22.85
CA TYR A 75 25.39 14.92 -21.38
C TYR A 75 24.56 13.80 -20.81
N LYS A 76 24.05 12.88 -21.64
CA LYS A 76 23.24 11.72 -21.22
C LYS A 76 23.87 11.00 -20.01
N GLY A 77 23.07 10.72 -18.99
CA GLY A 77 23.47 9.99 -17.78
C GLY A 77 24.29 10.82 -16.77
N LYS A 78 24.61 12.08 -17.11
CA LYS A 78 25.28 12.98 -16.16
C LYS A 78 24.29 13.54 -15.16
N VAL A 79 24.66 13.53 -13.87
CA VAL A 79 23.92 14.24 -12.82
C VAL A 79 24.42 15.67 -12.73
N CYS A 80 23.52 16.64 -12.75
CA CYS A 80 23.86 18.04 -12.66
C CYS A 80 24.34 18.39 -11.24
N GLU A 81 25.54 18.93 -11.12
CA GLU A 81 26.16 19.29 -9.84
C GLU A 81 25.37 20.41 -9.11
N ARG A 82 24.64 21.26 -9.88
CA ARG A 82 23.90 22.40 -9.33
C ARG A 82 22.52 22.03 -8.81
N CYS A 83 21.75 21.23 -9.57
CA CYS A 83 20.37 20.90 -9.24
C CYS A 83 20.13 19.43 -8.91
N GLY A 84 21.13 18.56 -9.09
CA GLY A 84 21.03 17.13 -8.79
C GLY A 84 20.17 16.33 -9.74
N VAL A 85 19.69 16.92 -10.83
CA VAL A 85 18.83 16.23 -11.82
C VAL A 85 19.71 15.46 -12.80
N GLU A 86 19.38 14.20 -13.04
CA GLU A 86 20.02 13.37 -14.05
C GLU A 86 19.53 13.78 -15.44
N ILE A 87 20.47 13.84 -16.42
CA ILE A 87 20.17 14.22 -17.79
C ILE A 87 19.76 12.98 -18.56
N THR A 88 18.47 12.77 -18.67
CA THR A 88 17.83 11.63 -19.34
C THR A 88 16.57 12.07 -20.10
N ARG A 89 15.85 11.11 -20.67
CA ARG A 89 14.58 11.40 -21.33
C ARG A 89 13.48 11.68 -20.31
N ALA A 90 12.54 12.54 -20.64
CA ALA A 90 11.38 12.86 -19.80
C ALA A 90 10.46 11.64 -19.53
N LYS A 91 10.51 10.62 -20.41
CA LYS A 91 9.74 9.37 -20.28
C LYS A 91 10.00 8.67 -18.95
N VAL A 92 11.21 8.77 -18.38
CA VAL A 92 11.55 8.14 -17.09
C VAL A 92 10.67 8.59 -15.94
N ARG A 93 10.03 9.75 -16.04
CA ARG A 93 9.07 10.25 -15.04
C ARG A 93 7.84 9.36 -14.88
N ARG A 94 7.52 8.54 -15.87
CA ARG A 94 6.44 7.56 -15.83
C ARG A 94 6.88 6.20 -15.25
N GLU A 95 8.17 5.99 -15.12
CA GLU A 95 8.77 4.71 -14.72
C GLU A 95 9.37 4.78 -13.32
N ARG A 96 9.91 5.94 -12.91
CA ARG A 96 10.58 6.12 -11.64
C ARG A 96 9.59 6.27 -10.49
N MET A 97 9.86 5.56 -9.41
CA MET A 97 9.14 5.63 -8.15
C MET A 97 9.88 6.51 -7.15
N GLY A 98 9.13 7.24 -6.33
CA GLY A 98 9.60 7.86 -5.11
C GLY A 98 8.85 7.27 -3.93
N HIS A 99 9.25 7.63 -2.72
CA HIS A 99 8.55 7.21 -1.52
C HIS A 99 8.29 8.38 -0.58
N ILE A 100 7.35 8.19 0.33
CA ILE A 100 7.02 9.11 1.41
C ILE A 100 7.21 8.34 2.71
N GLU A 101 8.07 8.85 3.61
CA GLU A 101 8.20 8.31 4.95
C GLU A 101 7.01 8.80 5.79
N LEU A 102 6.27 7.87 6.36
CA LEU A 102 5.16 8.20 7.24
C LEU A 102 5.67 8.52 8.65
N ALA A 103 5.03 9.49 9.32
CA ALA A 103 5.39 9.86 10.70
C ALA A 103 5.07 8.75 11.71
N THR A 104 4.03 7.96 11.44
CA THR A 104 3.59 6.83 12.26
C THR A 104 3.21 5.65 11.38
N PRO A 105 3.29 4.40 11.87
CA PRO A 105 2.80 3.24 11.15
C PRO A 105 1.31 3.38 10.80
N VAL A 106 0.92 2.83 9.66
CA VAL A 106 -0.47 2.81 9.18
C VAL A 106 -0.85 1.37 8.83
N SER A 107 -2.03 0.95 9.23
CA SER A 107 -2.57 -0.37 8.91
C SER A 107 -2.98 -0.47 7.45
N HIS A 108 -2.62 -1.58 6.80
CA HIS A 108 -3.06 -1.83 5.43
C HIS A 108 -4.53 -2.26 5.41
N ILE A 109 -5.30 -1.65 4.52
CA ILE A 109 -6.75 -1.83 4.42
C ILE A 109 -7.18 -3.29 4.18
N TRP A 110 -6.37 -4.10 3.50
CA TRP A 110 -6.69 -5.51 3.22
C TRP A 110 -6.83 -6.35 4.48
N TYR A 111 -6.08 -6.03 5.54
CA TYR A 111 -6.12 -6.76 6.80
C TYR A 111 -7.16 -6.23 7.77
N PHE A 112 -7.52 -4.94 7.61
CA PHE A 112 -8.47 -4.24 8.48
C PHE A 112 -9.92 -4.28 7.97
N LYS A 113 -10.17 -3.83 6.71
CA LYS A 113 -11.53 -3.66 6.14
C LYS A 113 -12.10 -4.93 5.47
N GLY A 114 -11.39 -6.05 5.48
CA GLY A 114 -11.90 -7.32 4.99
C GLY A 114 -13.14 -7.79 5.78
N ILE A 115 -14.00 -8.58 5.14
CA ILE A 115 -15.13 -9.24 5.82
C ILE A 115 -14.92 -10.75 5.69
N PRO A 116 -14.55 -11.45 6.78
CA PRO A 116 -14.24 -10.94 8.12
C PRO A 116 -12.91 -10.18 8.20
N SER A 117 -12.77 -9.25 9.17
CA SER A 117 -11.50 -8.56 9.43
C SER A 117 -10.45 -9.54 9.96
N ARG A 118 -9.37 -9.72 9.22
CA ARG A 118 -8.31 -10.66 9.63
C ARG A 118 -7.63 -10.23 10.92
N MET A 119 -7.35 -8.92 11.08
CA MET A 119 -6.76 -8.38 12.30
C MET A 119 -7.72 -8.53 13.48
N GLY A 120 -9.02 -8.28 13.27
CA GLY A 120 -10.03 -8.44 14.30
C GLY A 120 -10.17 -9.89 14.78
N LEU A 121 -10.07 -10.87 13.86
CA LEU A 121 -10.12 -12.30 14.22
C LEU A 121 -8.90 -12.75 15.02
N ILE A 122 -7.70 -12.34 14.61
CA ILE A 122 -6.46 -12.76 15.28
C ILE A 122 -6.36 -12.15 16.71
N LEU A 123 -6.82 -10.90 16.87
CA LEU A 123 -6.78 -10.20 18.15
C LEU A 123 -8.04 -10.43 19.02
N ASP A 124 -9.04 -11.12 18.50
CA ASP A 124 -10.38 -11.25 19.12
C ASP A 124 -11.00 -9.90 19.49
N VAL A 125 -10.78 -8.89 18.63
CA VAL A 125 -11.30 -7.53 18.84
C VAL A 125 -12.38 -7.22 17.79
N SER A 126 -13.49 -6.62 18.24
CA SER A 126 -14.56 -6.25 17.33
C SER A 126 -14.05 -5.28 16.24
N PRO A 127 -14.51 -5.40 14.97
CA PRO A 127 -14.09 -4.49 13.90
C PRO A 127 -14.37 -3.01 14.20
N ARG A 128 -15.43 -2.74 14.98
CA ARG A 128 -15.79 -1.37 15.40
C ARG A 128 -14.81 -0.79 16.41
N ASP A 129 -14.39 -1.60 17.37
CA ASP A 129 -13.42 -1.16 18.38
C ASP A 129 -12.03 -1.08 17.79
N LEU A 130 -11.65 -2.02 16.94
CA LEU A 130 -10.41 -1.95 16.14
C LEU A 130 -10.35 -0.66 15.31
N GLU A 131 -11.46 -0.27 14.66
CA GLU A 131 -11.54 0.99 13.92
C GLU A 131 -11.31 2.21 14.81
N LYS A 132 -11.94 2.24 16.00
CA LYS A 132 -11.74 3.35 16.95
C LYS A 132 -10.29 3.45 17.42
N VAL A 133 -9.63 2.33 17.67
CA VAL A 133 -8.22 2.30 18.06
C VAL A 133 -7.33 2.81 16.93
N LEU A 134 -7.52 2.29 15.72
CA LEU A 134 -6.72 2.67 14.54
C LEU A 134 -6.87 4.15 14.17
N TYR A 135 -8.04 4.74 14.39
CA TYR A 135 -8.32 6.16 14.12
C TYR A 135 -8.15 7.07 15.37
N PHE A 136 -7.42 6.60 16.38
CA PHE A 136 -7.08 7.37 17.59
C PHE A 136 -8.28 7.89 18.38
N ALA A 137 -9.38 7.14 18.39
CA ALA A 137 -10.58 7.46 19.17
C ALA A 137 -10.64 6.71 20.51
N LYS A 138 -9.92 5.58 20.64
CA LYS A 138 -9.82 4.79 21.87
C LYS A 138 -8.41 4.25 22.06
N HIS A 139 -8.06 4.03 23.33
CA HIS A 139 -6.88 3.26 23.70
C HIS A 139 -7.19 1.77 23.72
N ILE A 140 -6.17 0.94 23.45
CA ILE A 140 -6.22 -0.52 23.63
C ILE A 140 -5.16 -0.93 24.62
N VAL A 141 -5.52 -1.79 25.57
CA VAL A 141 -4.60 -2.31 26.57
C VAL A 141 -3.68 -3.34 25.93
N ILE A 142 -2.38 -3.09 25.98
CA ILE A 142 -1.32 -3.96 25.48
C ILE A 142 -0.89 -4.93 26.59
N ASP A 143 -0.55 -4.37 27.74
CA ASP A 143 -0.19 -5.12 28.94
C ASP A 143 -1.03 -4.61 30.12
N PRO A 144 -1.88 -5.46 30.74
CA PRO A 144 -2.70 -5.06 31.87
C PRO A 144 -1.90 -4.91 33.17
N GLY A 145 -0.69 -5.49 33.30
CA GLY A 145 0.08 -5.49 34.52
C GLY A 145 -0.72 -5.96 35.74
N ASP A 146 -0.49 -5.33 36.92
CA ASP A 146 -1.22 -5.63 38.19
C ASP A 146 -2.51 -4.83 38.32
N THR A 147 -3.21 -4.54 37.23
CA THR A 147 -4.45 -3.76 37.20
C THR A 147 -5.67 -4.66 36.93
N PRO A 148 -6.91 -4.21 37.24
CA PRO A 148 -8.13 -4.95 36.92
C PRO A 148 -8.51 -4.89 35.41
N LEU A 149 -7.63 -4.39 34.57
CA LEU A 149 -7.83 -4.32 33.13
C LEU A 149 -7.57 -5.68 32.48
N GLU A 150 -8.20 -5.91 31.34
CA GLU A 150 -7.97 -7.10 30.54
C GLU A 150 -7.15 -6.74 29.31
N LYS A 151 -6.29 -7.66 28.82
CA LYS A 151 -5.56 -7.50 27.56
C LYS A 151 -6.55 -7.36 26.41
N TYR A 152 -6.25 -6.48 25.44
CA TYR A 152 -7.13 -6.10 24.33
C TYR A 152 -8.37 -5.28 24.69
N GLN A 153 -8.60 -4.98 25.97
CA GLN A 153 -9.69 -4.10 26.39
C GLN A 153 -9.52 -2.70 25.77
N THR A 154 -10.62 -2.12 25.29
CA THR A 154 -10.60 -0.75 24.76
C THR A 154 -11.09 0.24 25.80
N LEU A 155 -10.33 1.32 25.96
CA LEU A 155 -10.60 2.39 26.93
C LEU A 155 -10.91 3.70 26.20
N ASP A 156 -11.90 4.43 26.68
CA ASP A 156 -12.12 5.81 26.26
C ASP A 156 -11.07 6.72 26.91
N GLU A 157 -10.86 7.94 26.38
CA GLU A 157 -9.86 8.87 26.90
C GLU A 157 -10.02 9.15 28.38
N LYS A 158 -11.27 9.29 28.86
CA LYS A 158 -11.58 9.53 30.28
C LYS A 158 -11.20 8.34 31.17
N ASP A 159 -11.53 7.13 30.72
CA ASP A 159 -11.21 5.91 31.45
C ASP A 159 -9.69 5.72 31.49
N TYR A 160 -9.00 5.97 30.37
CA TYR A 160 -7.55 5.90 30.31
C TYR A 160 -6.88 6.88 31.30
N GLU A 161 -7.34 8.13 31.33
CA GLU A 161 -6.82 9.13 32.29
C GLU A 161 -7.09 8.70 33.75
N GLU A 162 -8.29 8.14 34.07
CA GLU A 162 -8.60 7.66 35.40
C GLU A 162 -7.69 6.50 35.82
N TYR A 163 -7.51 5.51 34.95
CA TYR A 163 -6.62 4.38 35.24
C TYR A 163 -5.18 4.82 35.36
N ARG A 164 -4.71 5.74 34.51
CA ARG A 164 -3.36 6.30 34.58
C ARG A 164 -3.10 7.06 35.88
N LEU A 165 -4.08 7.81 36.39
CA LEU A 165 -3.95 8.49 37.67
C LEU A 165 -3.95 7.52 38.89
N ARG A 166 -4.58 6.36 38.74
CA ARG A 166 -4.69 5.37 39.81
C ARG A 166 -3.54 4.38 39.88
N TYR A 167 -3.06 3.93 38.68
CA TYR A 167 -2.09 2.85 38.56
C TYR A 167 -0.77 3.29 37.90
N GLU A 168 -0.66 4.57 37.54
CA GLU A 168 0.54 5.18 36.92
C GLU A 168 1.10 4.36 35.75
N ASP A 169 2.27 3.73 35.93
CA ASP A 169 2.97 2.96 34.89
C ASP A 169 2.78 1.43 35.01
N ASP A 170 1.84 0.97 35.88
CA ASP A 170 1.62 -0.47 36.12
C ASP A 170 0.94 -1.17 34.94
N PHE A 171 0.40 -0.43 33.97
CA PHE A 171 -0.19 -0.99 32.76
C PHE A 171 0.29 -0.23 31.52
N LYS A 172 0.22 -0.89 30.38
CA LYS A 172 0.55 -0.31 29.10
C LYS A 172 -0.65 -0.32 28.17
N ALA A 173 -1.02 0.84 27.67
CA ALA A 173 -2.04 1.00 26.64
C ALA A 173 -1.55 1.95 25.54
N GLY A 174 -2.09 1.80 24.35
CA GLY A 174 -1.69 2.61 23.21
C GLY A 174 -2.82 2.85 22.23
N MET A 175 -2.59 3.70 21.23
CA MET A 175 -3.52 4.00 20.14
C MET A 175 -2.86 3.80 18.78
N GLY A 176 -3.70 3.68 17.75
CA GLY A 176 -3.25 3.64 16.37
C GLY A 176 -2.68 2.30 15.94
N ALA A 177 -2.10 2.30 14.75
CA ALA A 177 -1.53 1.09 14.16
C ALA A 177 -0.27 0.60 14.89
N GLU A 178 0.42 1.45 15.63
CA GLU A 178 1.61 1.08 16.41
C GLU A 178 1.25 0.12 17.54
N ALA A 179 0.20 0.43 18.32
CA ALA A 179 -0.30 -0.44 19.36
C ALA A 179 -0.74 -1.81 18.82
N ILE A 180 -1.46 -1.80 17.71
CA ILE A 180 -1.89 -3.05 17.04
C ILE A 180 -0.71 -3.86 16.52
N LYS A 181 0.33 -3.21 15.98
CA LYS A 181 1.56 -3.87 15.55
C LYS A 181 2.28 -4.56 16.71
N GLU A 182 2.33 -3.91 17.86
CA GLU A 182 2.94 -4.47 19.06
C GLU A 182 2.18 -5.71 19.53
N LEU A 183 0.85 -5.63 19.64
CA LEU A 183 -0.01 -6.77 19.99
C LEU A 183 0.14 -7.95 19.02
N LEU A 184 0.20 -7.69 17.71
CA LEU A 184 0.40 -8.73 16.70
C LEU A 184 1.80 -9.36 16.77
N ALA A 185 2.81 -8.60 17.18
CA ALA A 185 4.18 -9.10 17.28
C ALA A 185 4.37 -10.06 18.49
N GLU A 186 3.50 -10.00 19.48
CA GLU A 186 3.52 -10.89 20.64
C GLU A 186 2.89 -12.26 20.35
N ILE A 187 2.12 -12.39 19.27
CA ILE A 187 1.43 -13.63 18.93
C ILE A 187 2.41 -14.61 18.28
N ASP A 188 2.65 -15.75 18.92
CA ASP A 188 3.40 -16.85 18.33
C ASP A 188 2.45 -17.76 17.53
N LEU A 189 2.46 -17.59 16.20
CA LEU A 189 1.63 -18.38 15.30
C LEU A 189 1.94 -19.90 15.32
N LYS A 190 3.15 -20.29 15.74
CA LYS A 190 3.49 -21.72 15.81
C LYS A 190 2.79 -22.38 17.00
N GLN A 191 2.77 -21.71 18.13
CA GLN A 191 2.13 -22.23 19.34
C GLN A 191 0.61 -22.34 19.16
N SER A 192 -0.01 -21.40 18.43
CA SER A 192 -1.46 -21.43 18.15
C SER A 192 -1.90 -22.60 17.26
N PHE A 193 -1.01 -23.17 16.44
CA PHE A 193 -1.34 -24.31 15.58
C PHE A 193 -1.13 -25.65 16.29
N ASP A 194 -0.22 -25.71 17.29
CA ASP A 194 0.05 -26.93 18.04
C ASP A 194 -1.07 -27.23 19.06
N ASP A 195 -1.78 -26.20 19.56
CA ASP A 195 -2.90 -26.33 20.48
C ASP A 195 -4.21 -26.79 19.78
N ASP A 196 -4.35 -26.59 18.47
CA ASP A 196 -5.54 -26.95 17.69
C ASP A 196 -5.55 -28.40 17.20
N ASP A 197 -4.45 -29.15 17.32
CA ASP A 197 -4.41 -30.57 16.95
C ASP A 197 -5.33 -31.46 17.83
N ASP A 198 -5.82 -30.94 18.95
CA ASP A 198 -6.78 -31.63 19.84
C ASP A 198 -8.27 -31.36 19.50
N LEU A 199 -8.56 -30.44 18.56
CA LEU A 199 -9.93 -30.08 18.16
C LEU A 199 -10.52 -30.94 17.03
N GLY A 200 -9.89 -32.06 16.68
CA GLY A 200 -10.51 -33.12 15.88
C GLY A 200 -11.02 -32.72 14.48
N PHE A 201 -10.57 -31.62 13.92
CA PHE A 201 -10.72 -31.34 12.51
C PHE A 201 -9.71 -32.16 11.71
N GLY A 202 -9.97 -33.45 11.62
CA GLY A 202 -9.27 -34.32 10.69
C GLY A 202 -9.31 -33.65 9.33
N THR A 203 -8.12 -33.41 8.75
CA THR A 203 -7.99 -33.11 7.33
C THR A 203 -8.89 -34.07 6.59
N PRO A 204 -9.88 -33.63 5.79
CA PRO A 204 -10.63 -34.55 4.96
C PRO A 204 -9.60 -35.27 4.09
N ALA A 205 -9.49 -36.57 4.27
CA ALA A 205 -8.66 -37.41 3.43
C ALA A 205 -9.12 -37.14 1.99
N ILE A 206 -8.25 -36.55 1.18
CA ILE A 206 -8.43 -36.49 -0.27
C ILE A 206 -8.44 -37.96 -0.71
N PRO A 207 -9.58 -38.48 -1.22
CA PRO A 207 -9.59 -39.83 -1.72
C PRO A 207 -8.60 -39.93 -2.88
N GLU A 208 -7.57 -40.79 -2.72
CA GLU A 208 -6.68 -41.10 -3.83
C GLU A 208 -7.50 -41.76 -4.93
N GLY A 209 -7.61 -41.06 -6.06
CA GLY A 209 -7.69 -41.65 -7.37
C GLY A 209 -8.99 -42.33 -7.79
N GLU A 210 -9.87 -41.57 -8.42
CA GLU A 210 -10.51 -42.03 -9.64
C GLU A 210 -10.16 -41.09 -10.79
N PRO A 211 -9.78 -41.59 -11.99
CA PRO A 211 -9.48 -40.71 -13.12
C PRO A 211 -10.78 -40.00 -13.55
N VAL A 212 -10.70 -38.67 -13.56
CA VAL A 212 -11.78 -37.83 -14.12
C VAL A 212 -11.93 -38.16 -15.61
N PRO A 213 -13.11 -38.52 -16.09
CA PRO A 213 -13.32 -38.73 -17.53
C PRO A 213 -13.07 -37.40 -18.25
N GLU A 214 -12.27 -37.47 -19.31
CA GLU A 214 -12.07 -36.37 -20.25
C GLU A 214 -13.42 -36.07 -20.95
N GLU A 215 -14.15 -35.09 -20.48
CA GLU A 215 -15.23 -34.49 -21.28
C GLU A 215 -14.59 -33.49 -22.24
N GLU A 216 -14.43 -33.93 -23.49
CA GLU A 216 -14.29 -33.05 -24.64
C GLU A 216 -15.58 -32.23 -24.77
N GLY A 217 -15.50 -30.90 -24.68
CA GLY A 217 -16.54 -30.09 -25.18
C GLY A 217 -16.77 -28.75 -24.48
N MET A 218 -16.48 -27.71 -25.22
CA MET A 218 -17.05 -26.38 -25.11
C MET A 218 -16.69 -25.53 -23.88
N PHE A 219 -15.50 -24.96 -23.93
CA PHE A 219 -15.34 -23.61 -23.42
C PHE A 219 -15.19 -22.65 -24.60
N GLU A 220 -16.32 -22.09 -25.03
CA GLU A 220 -16.32 -20.88 -25.83
C GLU A 220 -15.65 -19.77 -25.05
N SER A 221 -14.63 -19.20 -25.66
CA SER A 221 -13.91 -18.01 -25.19
C SER A 221 -14.85 -16.82 -25.18
N ASN A 222 -15.52 -16.56 -24.06
CA ASN A 222 -16.13 -15.27 -23.81
C ASN A 222 -15.05 -14.32 -23.33
N THR A 223 -14.53 -13.56 -24.25
CA THR A 223 -13.72 -12.36 -24.06
C THR A 223 -14.40 -11.41 -23.08
N VAL A 224 -13.77 -11.25 -21.91
CA VAL A 224 -14.09 -10.18 -20.94
C VAL A 224 -13.53 -8.87 -21.50
N VAL A 225 -14.18 -8.31 -22.50
CA VAL A 225 -13.82 -6.99 -23.06
C VAL A 225 -15.03 -6.02 -23.11
N ASP A 226 -16.24 -6.48 -22.75
CA ASP A 226 -17.46 -5.67 -22.93
C ASP A 226 -18.10 -5.15 -21.64
N THR A 227 -17.32 -4.80 -20.60
CA THR A 227 -17.89 -4.23 -19.38
C THR A 227 -17.29 -2.87 -18.99
N LEU A 228 -16.74 -2.11 -19.92
CA LEU A 228 -16.33 -0.71 -19.71
C LEU A 228 -17.14 0.32 -20.49
N GLU A 229 -18.18 -0.09 -21.21
CA GLU A 229 -19.15 0.81 -21.82
C GLU A 229 -20.40 0.93 -20.95
N GLY A 230 -20.34 1.67 -19.86
CA GLY A 230 -21.50 1.81 -18.98
C GLY A 230 -21.40 2.86 -17.88
N PHE A 231 -20.39 3.70 -17.87
CA PHE A 231 -20.38 4.89 -17.03
C PHE A 231 -20.62 6.13 -17.89
N GLY A 232 -21.87 6.31 -18.31
CA GLY A 232 -22.36 7.59 -18.79
C GLY A 232 -22.38 8.58 -17.64
N LEU A 233 -21.61 9.66 -17.75
CA LEU A 233 -21.76 10.81 -16.89
C LEU A 233 -23.00 11.57 -17.37
N GLU A 234 -24.05 11.54 -16.56
CA GLU A 234 -25.22 12.37 -16.74
C GLU A 234 -25.00 13.71 -16.01
N ASP A 235 -25.46 14.80 -16.61
CA ASP A 235 -25.48 16.10 -15.96
C ASP A 235 -26.60 16.20 -14.91
N GLU A 236 -26.67 17.31 -14.17
CA GLU A 236 -27.66 17.54 -13.12
C GLU A 236 -29.13 17.51 -13.61
N ASN A 237 -29.37 17.37 -14.90
CA ASN A 237 -30.69 17.31 -15.54
C ASN A 237 -30.97 15.93 -16.18
N GLY A 238 -30.05 14.95 -16.09
CA GLY A 238 -30.23 13.60 -16.60
C GLY A 238 -30.00 13.44 -18.12
N GLU A 239 -29.23 14.35 -18.74
CA GLU A 239 -28.86 14.24 -20.16
C GLU A 239 -27.42 13.72 -20.31
N ALA A 240 -27.20 12.74 -21.18
CA ALA A 240 -25.91 12.14 -21.46
C ALA A 240 -24.98 13.12 -22.18
N ILE A 241 -23.77 13.35 -21.64
CA ILE A 241 -22.74 14.18 -22.28
C ILE A 241 -22.10 13.38 -23.40
N ALA A 242 -22.48 13.64 -24.64
CA ALA A 242 -21.85 13.09 -25.82
C ALA A 242 -20.49 13.75 -26.05
N SER A 243 -19.43 12.95 -26.10
CA SER A 243 -18.11 13.41 -26.54
C SER A 243 -18.07 13.49 -28.06
N GLU A 244 -18.20 14.69 -28.61
CA GLU A 244 -17.85 14.96 -29.99
C GLU A 244 -16.30 14.98 -30.12
N ASN A 245 -15.75 13.91 -30.67
CA ASN A 245 -14.43 13.94 -31.28
C ASN A 245 -14.61 14.14 -32.79
N GLU A 246 -14.54 15.39 -33.22
CA GLU A 246 -14.30 15.71 -34.64
C GLU A 246 -12.81 15.62 -34.97
N GLU A 247 -12.55 14.89 -36.03
CA GLU A 247 -11.30 14.80 -36.77
C GLU A 247 -10.80 16.15 -37.28
N MET A 248 -9.51 16.45 -37.01
CA MET A 248 -8.62 17.11 -38.00
C MET A 248 -7.15 16.84 -37.67
#